data_f5a9b14a7842446f97fd4297c1c2aea3
#
_entry.id   f5a9b14a7842446f97fd4297c1c2aea3
#
_cell.length_a   1.000
_cell.length_b   1.000
_cell.length_c   1.000
_cell.angle_alpha   90.00
_cell.angle_beta   90.00
_cell.angle_gamma   90.00
#
_symmetry.space_group_name_H-M   'P 1'
#
loop_
_entity.id
_entity.type
_entity.pdbx_description
1 polymer ?
#
loop_
_entity_poly.entity_id
_entity_poly.type
_entity_poly.pdbx_seq_one_letter_code
_entity_poly.pdbx_strand_id
1 'polypeptide(L)'
;MAGEDETKKDTKSSNQTPAWENSNHALYLHHSDQPGAVLVSQALEEDNYVEWKQSMTSALTIKNKIGFVNGILSCPQFNEEEKTQWTRCNALVKNWLENSMSKQIWKSVVHCKDARSVWLELQERFSQTNTVNLFNIETAIHHECVQEGNSVTSFFTNLKALWDEKDALCTSTPCTCAAATEAAIALETQRTMKFLMGLNDDYAAVRSTIIGIDPLPTLNKAYAMVLRQEKQAAMSGNRGLSSTEAAAFYSSKEDRETWKKNSNKIDGSKCAKSHPR
;
A
#
# COMPACT_ATOMS: atom_id res chain seq x y z
N MET A 1 56.16 -19.19 69.38
CA MET A 1 54.75 -19.63 69.17
C MET A 1 54.16 -18.79 68.02
N ALA A 2 54.18 -19.42 66.87
CA ALA A 2 53.69 -18.82 65.64
C ALA A 2 52.19 -19.03 65.52
N GLY A 3 51.41 -17.96 65.26
CA GLY A 3 50.02 -18.01 64.94
C GLY A 3 49.90 -17.83 63.44
N GLU A 4 49.53 -18.87 62.75
CA GLU A 4 49.20 -18.86 61.32
C GLU A 4 47.76 -18.30 61.14
N ASP A 5 47.64 -17.14 60.45
CA ASP A 5 46.42 -16.51 60.10
C ASP A 5 46.02 -16.97 58.68
N GLU A 6 45.09 -17.93 58.62
CA GLU A 6 44.50 -18.45 57.36
C GLU A 6 43.44 -17.43 56.85
N THR A 7 43.85 -16.61 55.91
CA THR A 7 42.93 -15.79 55.13
C THR A 7 42.13 -16.65 54.14
N LYS A 8 40.90 -17.00 54.53
CA LYS A 8 39.88 -17.55 53.66
C LYS A 8 39.55 -16.54 52.53
N LYS A 9 40.01 -16.87 51.33
CA LYS A 9 39.53 -16.25 50.08
C LYS A 9 38.09 -16.69 49.84
N ASP A 10 37.15 -15.85 50.20
CA ASP A 10 35.76 -15.98 49.75
C ASP A 10 35.70 -15.71 48.25
N THR A 11 35.70 -16.76 47.45
CA THR A 11 35.34 -16.73 46.03
C THR A 11 33.84 -16.55 45.91
N LYS A 12 33.35 -15.31 45.92
CA LYS A 12 32.01 -14.98 45.50
C LYS A 12 31.88 -15.30 44.00
N SER A 13 31.40 -16.50 43.68
CA SER A 13 30.80 -16.81 42.38
C SER A 13 29.57 -15.96 42.25
N SER A 14 29.65 -14.84 41.56
CA SER A 14 28.51 -14.07 41.14
C SER A 14 27.73 -14.89 40.11
N ASN A 15 26.68 -15.55 40.53
CA ASN A 15 25.62 -16.12 39.66
C ASN A 15 24.90 -14.97 38.96
N GLN A 16 25.57 -14.30 38.01
CA GLN A 16 24.91 -13.39 37.09
C GLN A 16 24.27 -14.27 36.01
N THR A 17 22.96 -14.28 35.98
CA THR A 17 22.19 -14.89 34.89
C THR A 17 22.69 -14.31 33.57
N PRO A 18 22.99 -15.13 32.55
CA PRO A 18 23.47 -14.66 31.26
C PRO A 18 22.53 -13.63 30.65
N ALA A 19 23.07 -12.63 29.97
CA ALA A 19 22.27 -11.54 29.37
C ALA A 19 21.20 -12.05 28.40
N TRP A 20 21.44 -13.16 27.74
CA TRP A 20 20.48 -13.80 26.81
C TRP A 20 19.30 -14.54 27.47
N GLU A 21 19.25 -14.64 28.79
CA GLU A 21 18.07 -15.13 29.53
C GLU A 21 17.00 -14.02 29.67
N ASN A 22 17.35 -12.78 29.39
CA ASN A 22 16.39 -11.69 29.33
C ASN A 22 15.56 -11.80 28.04
N SER A 23 14.21 -11.81 28.17
CA SER A 23 13.28 -11.91 27.05
C SER A 23 13.45 -10.82 25.97
N ASN A 24 14.00 -9.68 26.33
CA ASN A 24 14.28 -8.58 25.39
C ASN A 24 15.64 -8.72 24.67
N HIS A 25 16.45 -9.72 25.03
CA HIS A 25 17.73 -9.93 24.38
C HIS A 25 17.55 -10.66 23.03
N ALA A 26 18.29 -10.25 22.00
CA ALA A 26 18.15 -10.82 20.66
C ALA A 26 18.56 -12.31 20.60
N LEU A 27 19.41 -12.80 21.50
CA LEU A 27 19.79 -14.21 21.62
C LEU A 27 18.83 -15.02 22.51
N TYR A 28 17.79 -14.42 23.09
CA TYR A 28 16.78 -15.14 23.84
C TYR A 28 15.98 -16.07 22.93
N LEU A 29 15.81 -17.32 23.32
CA LEU A 29 14.97 -18.31 22.65
C LEU A 29 13.68 -18.46 23.44
N HIS A 30 12.58 -17.99 22.90
CA HIS A 30 11.28 -18.14 23.52
C HIS A 30 10.80 -19.59 23.38
N HIS A 31 10.06 -20.10 24.35
CA HIS A 31 9.52 -21.49 24.32
C HIS A 31 8.61 -21.75 23.11
N SER A 32 8.02 -20.71 22.52
CA SER A 32 7.23 -20.81 21.29
C SER A 32 8.05 -20.76 20.00
N ASP A 33 9.39 -20.55 20.10
CA ASP A 33 10.26 -20.50 18.94
C ASP A 33 10.65 -21.92 18.53
N GLN A 34 9.78 -22.56 17.74
CA GLN A 34 9.97 -23.93 17.31
C GLN A 34 10.65 -24.00 15.94
N PRO A 35 11.59 -24.94 15.75
CA PRO A 35 12.02 -25.34 14.43
C PRO A 35 10.79 -25.83 13.62
N GLY A 36 10.70 -25.49 12.36
CA GLY A 36 9.55 -25.87 11.53
C GLY A 36 8.36 -24.91 11.58
N ALA A 37 8.41 -23.85 12.40
CA ALA A 37 7.39 -22.81 12.36
C ALA A 37 7.42 -22.08 11.01
N VAL A 38 6.25 -21.92 10.39
CA VAL A 38 6.05 -21.12 9.18
C VAL A 38 5.74 -19.69 9.61
N LEU A 39 6.64 -18.75 9.32
CA LEU A 39 6.51 -17.35 9.73
C LEU A 39 5.74 -16.49 8.74
N VAL A 40 5.65 -16.91 7.48
CA VAL A 40 4.98 -16.19 6.39
C VAL A 40 3.97 -17.09 5.71
N SER A 41 2.85 -16.54 5.29
CA SER A 41 1.74 -17.31 4.71
C SER A 41 2.04 -17.81 3.28
N GLN A 42 2.88 -17.09 2.54
CA GLN A 42 3.29 -17.46 1.19
C GLN A 42 4.77 -17.80 1.18
N ALA A 43 5.11 -18.98 0.65
CA ALA A 43 6.51 -19.36 0.44
C ALA A 43 7.14 -18.50 -0.66
N LEU A 44 8.45 -18.26 -0.56
CA LEU A 44 9.21 -17.60 -1.62
C LEU A 44 9.20 -18.45 -2.89
N GLU A 45 8.76 -17.83 -3.97
CA GLU A 45 8.78 -18.31 -5.34
C GLU A 45 9.57 -17.35 -6.25
N GLU A 46 9.54 -17.53 -7.56
CA GLU A 46 10.37 -16.76 -8.49
C GLU A 46 9.94 -15.31 -8.64
N ASP A 47 8.66 -15.01 -8.43
CA ASP A 47 8.00 -13.73 -8.72
C ASP A 47 7.57 -12.92 -7.49
N ASN A 48 7.59 -13.51 -6.28
CA ASN A 48 7.06 -12.87 -5.07
C ASN A 48 8.12 -12.42 -4.06
N TYR A 49 9.38 -12.24 -4.48
CA TYR A 49 10.50 -11.93 -3.56
C TYR A 49 10.27 -10.66 -2.72
N VAL A 50 9.69 -9.61 -3.31
CA VAL A 50 9.51 -8.31 -2.63
C VAL A 50 8.52 -8.45 -1.47
N GLU A 51 7.36 -9.05 -1.72
CA GLU A 51 6.32 -9.29 -0.72
C GLU A 51 6.78 -10.27 0.35
N TRP A 52 7.45 -11.36 -0.08
CA TRP A 52 8.05 -12.32 0.85
C TRP A 52 9.09 -11.66 1.75
N LYS A 53 10.01 -10.85 1.19
CA LYS A 53 11.04 -10.12 1.94
C LYS A 53 10.43 -9.20 3.00
N GLN A 54 9.38 -8.45 2.65
CA GLN A 54 8.68 -7.56 3.55
C GLN A 54 7.99 -8.33 4.69
N SER A 55 7.29 -9.40 4.35
CA SER A 55 6.59 -10.26 5.31
C SER A 55 7.58 -10.95 6.26
N MET A 56 8.68 -11.51 5.72
CA MET A 56 9.72 -12.16 6.51
C MET A 56 10.47 -11.16 7.41
N THR A 57 10.77 -9.95 6.92
CA THR A 57 11.37 -8.88 7.72
C THR A 57 10.48 -8.51 8.91
N SER A 58 9.18 -8.36 8.69
CA SER A 58 8.20 -8.08 9.74
C SER A 58 8.15 -9.22 10.77
N ALA A 59 8.09 -10.47 10.31
CA ALA A 59 8.06 -11.64 11.19
C ALA A 59 9.33 -11.78 12.05
N LEU A 60 10.51 -11.60 11.45
CA LEU A 60 11.79 -11.63 12.17
C LEU A 60 11.93 -10.46 13.15
N THR A 61 11.35 -9.30 12.83
CA THR A 61 11.33 -8.14 13.75
C THR A 61 10.47 -8.43 14.98
N ILE A 62 9.29 -9.00 14.80
CA ILE A 62 8.38 -9.41 15.90
C ILE A 62 9.09 -10.43 16.81
N LYS A 63 9.85 -11.34 16.23
CA LYS A 63 10.63 -12.36 16.96
C LYS A 63 11.94 -11.82 17.55
N ASN A 64 12.29 -10.55 17.36
CA ASN A 64 13.56 -9.95 17.74
C ASN A 64 14.79 -10.70 17.15
N LYS A 65 14.66 -11.19 15.91
CA LYS A 65 15.69 -11.96 15.19
C LYS A 65 16.17 -11.31 13.90
N ILE A 66 15.65 -10.13 13.55
CA ILE A 66 16.06 -9.41 12.33
C ILE A 66 17.55 -9.12 12.27
N GLY A 67 18.22 -8.99 13.43
CA GLY A 67 19.66 -8.77 13.55
C GLY A 67 20.52 -9.86 12.91
N PHE A 68 20.00 -11.09 12.77
CA PHE A 68 20.70 -12.20 12.13
C PHE A 68 20.79 -12.08 10.61
N VAL A 69 19.85 -11.39 9.97
CA VAL A 69 19.81 -11.24 8.50
C VAL A 69 20.33 -9.88 8.04
N ASN A 70 20.14 -8.81 8.82
CA ASN A 70 20.65 -7.47 8.48
C ASN A 70 22.13 -7.25 8.87
N GLY A 71 22.72 -8.19 9.65
CA GLY A 71 24.13 -8.20 10.03
C GLY A 71 24.49 -7.37 11.26
N ILE A 72 23.50 -6.87 12.00
CA ILE A 72 23.74 -6.19 13.29
C ILE A 72 24.26 -7.20 14.33
N LEU A 73 23.79 -8.46 14.28
CA LEU A 73 24.21 -9.54 15.17
C LEU A 73 25.24 -10.46 14.48
N SER A 74 26.51 -10.10 14.57
CA SER A 74 27.60 -10.97 14.14
C SER A 74 27.93 -12.04 15.18
N CYS A 75 28.54 -13.15 14.74
CA CYS A 75 28.98 -14.23 15.64
C CYS A 75 30.03 -13.71 16.65
N PRO A 76 29.77 -13.84 17.96
CA PRO A 76 30.78 -13.46 18.97
C PRO A 76 32.04 -14.23 18.83
N GLN A 77 33.21 -13.54 18.99
CA GLN A 77 34.52 -14.19 18.82
C GLN A 77 35.17 -14.57 20.16
N PHE A 78 34.81 -13.91 21.26
CA PHE A 78 35.54 -13.98 22.52
C PHE A 78 34.80 -14.69 23.66
N ASN A 79 33.48 -14.94 23.53
CA ASN A 79 32.67 -15.61 24.54
C ASN A 79 32.10 -16.90 23.95
N GLU A 80 32.59 -18.06 24.37
CA GLU A 80 32.14 -19.36 23.83
C GLU A 80 30.71 -19.71 24.23
N GLU A 81 30.21 -19.24 25.36
CA GLU A 81 28.82 -19.46 25.76
C GLU A 81 27.89 -18.64 24.90
N GLU A 82 28.20 -17.37 24.71
CA GLU A 82 27.43 -16.47 23.85
C GLU A 82 27.45 -16.94 22.38
N LYS A 83 28.60 -17.40 21.90
CA LYS A 83 28.78 -18.00 20.58
C LYS A 83 27.91 -19.25 20.39
N THR A 84 27.84 -20.09 21.41
CA THR A 84 26.96 -21.28 21.40
C THR A 84 25.49 -20.86 21.31
N GLN A 85 25.07 -19.88 22.10
CA GLN A 85 23.71 -19.36 22.05
C GLN A 85 23.40 -18.67 20.72
N TRP A 86 24.35 -17.88 20.18
CA TRP A 86 24.25 -17.28 18.86
C TRP A 86 24.06 -18.36 17.78
N THR A 87 24.85 -19.42 17.83
CA THR A 87 24.78 -20.53 16.87
C THR A 87 23.39 -21.21 16.89
N ARG A 88 22.83 -21.43 18.08
CA ARG A 88 21.46 -21.96 18.23
C ARG A 88 20.41 -21.05 17.61
N CYS A 89 20.49 -19.75 17.89
CA CYS A 89 19.59 -18.77 17.32
C CYS A 89 19.72 -18.67 15.79
N ASN A 90 20.96 -18.68 15.27
CA ASN A 90 21.25 -18.67 13.84
C ASN A 90 20.68 -19.90 13.13
N ALA A 91 20.83 -21.08 13.72
CA ALA A 91 20.24 -22.32 13.19
C ALA A 91 18.70 -22.25 13.14
N LEU A 92 18.08 -21.68 14.16
CA LEU A 92 16.65 -21.48 14.20
C LEU A 92 16.17 -20.52 13.09
N VAL A 93 16.84 -19.38 12.91
CA VAL A 93 16.51 -18.42 11.85
C VAL A 93 16.70 -19.04 10.47
N LYS A 94 17.79 -19.81 10.24
CA LYS A 94 17.99 -20.58 8.99
C LYS A 94 16.83 -21.53 8.73
N ASN A 95 16.37 -22.25 9.74
CA ASN A 95 15.25 -23.18 9.58
C ASN A 95 13.93 -22.46 9.27
N TRP A 96 13.67 -21.29 9.85
CA TRP A 96 12.51 -20.49 9.48
C TRP A 96 12.58 -19.97 8.04
N LEU A 97 13.77 -19.59 7.56
CA LEU A 97 13.99 -19.22 6.17
C LEU A 97 13.72 -20.43 5.24
N GLU A 98 14.24 -21.63 5.58
CA GLU A 98 13.98 -22.88 4.85
C GLU A 98 12.46 -23.14 4.69
N ASN A 99 11.71 -23.06 5.79
CA ASN A 99 10.26 -23.32 5.80
C ASN A 99 9.43 -22.23 5.09
N SER A 100 10.06 -21.10 4.76
CA SER A 100 9.42 -19.95 4.12
C SER A 100 9.72 -19.83 2.63
N MET A 101 10.35 -20.81 2.01
CA MET A 101 10.68 -20.80 0.58
C MET A 101 10.43 -22.14 -0.09
N SER A 102 10.32 -22.12 -1.43
CA SER A 102 10.17 -23.34 -2.20
C SER A 102 11.42 -24.22 -2.09
N LYS A 103 11.22 -25.54 -2.17
CA LYS A 103 12.33 -26.52 -2.11
C LYS A 103 13.40 -26.28 -3.17
N GLN A 104 13.01 -25.75 -4.32
CA GLN A 104 13.92 -25.46 -5.42
C GLN A 104 14.86 -24.30 -5.05
N ILE A 105 14.33 -23.23 -4.45
CA ILE A 105 15.11 -22.07 -4.00
C ILE A 105 16.01 -22.49 -2.83
N TRP A 106 15.47 -23.23 -1.86
CA TRP A 106 16.26 -23.69 -0.71
C TRP A 106 17.47 -24.50 -1.12
N LYS A 107 17.34 -25.43 -2.09
CA LYS A 107 18.46 -26.22 -2.61
C LYS A 107 19.63 -25.37 -3.11
N SER A 108 19.38 -24.18 -3.61
CA SER A 108 20.46 -23.30 -4.11
C SER A 108 21.22 -22.56 -2.99
N VAL A 109 20.60 -22.37 -1.82
CA VAL A 109 21.18 -21.61 -0.68
C VAL A 109 21.49 -22.47 0.56
N VAL A 110 21.19 -23.77 0.53
CA VAL A 110 21.36 -24.68 1.68
C VAL A 110 22.82 -24.75 2.17
N HIS A 111 23.78 -24.55 1.29
CA HIS A 111 25.21 -24.55 1.59
C HIS A 111 25.70 -23.30 2.36
N CYS A 112 24.89 -22.25 2.42
CA CYS A 112 25.22 -21.04 3.16
C CYS A 112 25.41 -21.34 4.65
N LYS A 113 26.46 -20.78 5.27
CA LYS A 113 26.84 -21.10 6.66
C LYS A 113 25.88 -20.53 7.69
N ASP A 114 25.39 -19.33 7.47
CA ASP A 114 24.55 -18.58 8.40
C ASP A 114 23.31 -17.96 7.71
N ALA A 115 22.38 -17.48 8.52
CA ALA A 115 21.15 -16.89 8.05
C ALA A 115 21.38 -15.61 7.22
N ARG A 116 22.45 -14.85 7.55
CA ARG A 116 22.83 -13.67 6.78
C ARG A 116 23.28 -14.01 5.38
N SER A 117 24.11 -15.03 5.23
CA SER A 117 24.58 -15.49 3.91
C SER A 117 23.43 -15.99 3.04
N VAL A 118 22.46 -16.72 3.62
CA VAL A 118 21.21 -17.08 2.91
C VAL A 118 20.47 -15.84 2.43
N TRP A 119 20.30 -14.85 3.32
CA TRP A 119 19.58 -13.62 3.00
C TRP A 119 20.23 -12.80 1.89
N LEU A 120 21.55 -12.65 1.94
CA LEU A 120 22.34 -11.93 0.93
C LEU A 120 22.30 -12.63 -0.43
N GLU A 121 22.45 -13.96 -0.46
CA GLU A 121 22.36 -14.76 -1.69
C GLU A 121 21.00 -14.61 -2.36
N LEU A 122 19.91 -14.67 -1.57
CA LEU A 122 18.56 -14.40 -2.09
C LEU A 122 18.43 -12.97 -2.60
N GLN A 123 18.96 -12.01 -1.86
CA GLN A 123 18.91 -10.61 -2.27
C GLN A 123 19.67 -10.40 -3.59
N GLU A 124 20.86 -10.96 -3.76
CA GLU A 124 21.64 -10.84 -4.98
C GLU A 124 20.94 -11.51 -6.16
N ARG A 125 20.46 -12.74 -5.97
CA ARG A 125 19.75 -13.50 -6.99
C ARG A 125 18.51 -12.77 -7.51
N PHE A 126 17.68 -12.25 -6.62
CA PHE A 126 16.42 -11.59 -6.99
C PHE A 126 16.57 -10.10 -7.30
N SER A 127 17.74 -9.47 -7.04
CA SER A 127 17.97 -8.06 -7.38
C SER A 127 17.99 -7.79 -8.88
N GLN A 128 18.47 -8.73 -9.69
CA GLN A 128 18.47 -8.60 -11.15
C GLN A 128 17.05 -8.64 -11.73
N THR A 129 16.19 -9.47 -11.16
CA THR A 129 14.77 -9.54 -11.50
C THR A 129 14.07 -8.21 -11.16
N ASN A 130 14.50 -7.53 -10.10
CA ASN A 130 13.95 -6.23 -9.70
C ASN A 130 14.08 -5.15 -10.77
N THR A 131 15.15 -5.14 -11.57
CA THR A 131 15.32 -4.15 -12.66
C THR A 131 14.31 -4.36 -13.78
N VAL A 132 14.03 -5.61 -14.14
CA VAL A 132 13.01 -5.95 -15.16
C VAL A 132 11.62 -5.62 -14.61
N ASN A 133 11.34 -5.97 -13.37
CA ASN A 133 10.07 -5.65 -12.71
C ASN A 133 9.87 -4.14 -12.61
N LEU A 134 10.91 -3.38 -12.24
CA LEU A 134 10.85 -1.93 -12.20
C LEU A 134 10.52 -1.33 -13.59
N PHE A 135 11.14 -1.84 -14.66
CA PHE A 135 10.83 -1.41 -16.01
C PHE A 135 9.37 -1.71 -16.39
N ASN A 136 8.87 -2.90 -16.05
CA ASN A 136 7.48 -3.27 -16.31
C ASN A 136 6.49 -2.39 -15.53
N ILE A 137 6.75 -2.13 -14.25
CA ILE A 137 5.93 -1.25 -13.40
C ILE A 137 5.93 0.18 -13.95
N GLU A 138 7.10 0.73 -14.34
CA GLU A 138 7.18 2.06 -14.95
C GLU A 138 6.39 2.12 -16.26
N THR A 139 6.48 1.08 -17.08
CA THR A 139 5.70 0.98 -18.32
C THR A 139 4.20 0.96 -18.01
N ALA A 140 3.76 0.14 -17.05
CA ALA A 140 2.36 0.08 -16.63
C ALA A 140 1.87 1.44 -16.09
N ILE A 141 2.65 2.11 -15.24
CA ILE A 141 2.30 3.44 -14.72
C ILE A 141 2.16 4.45 -15.86
N HIS A 142 3.05 4.44 -16.85
CA HIS A 142 3.09 5.49 -17.86
C HIS A 142 2.16 5.26 -19.03
N HIS A 143 1.95 4.01 -19.46
CA HIS A 143 1.24 3.68 -20.69
C HIS A 143 -0.12 2.99 -20.46
N GLU A 144 -0.23 2.15 -19.45
CA GLU A 144 -1.40 1.30 -19.28
C GLU A 144 -2.38 1.84 -18.21
N CYS A 145 -1.89 2.65 -17.28
CA CYS A 145 -2.71 3.12 -16.18
C CYS A 145 -3.50 4.38 -16.57
N VAL A 146 -4.66 4.14 -17.21
CA VAL A 146 -5.68 5.14 -17.55
C VAL A 146 -7.03 4.66 -17.06
N GLN A 147 -7.96 5.58 -16.82
CA GLN A 147 -9.26 5.24 -16.24
C GLN A 147 -10.15 4.40 -17.17
N GLU A 148 -10.15 4.63 -18.50
CA GLU A 148 -10.82 3.84 -19.56
C GLU A 148 -12.24 3.32 -19.22
N GLY A 149 -13.08 4.16 -18.62
CA GLY A 149 -14.44 3.76 -18.24
C GLY A 149 -14.56 3.01 -16.89
N ASN A 150 -13.46 2.71 -16.22
CA ASN A 150 -13.46 2.21 -14.85
C ASN A 150 -13.89 3.30 -13.87
N SER A 151 -14.37 2.90 -12.68
CA SER A 151 -14.62 3.87 -11.61
C SER A 151 -13.32 4.56 -11.18
N VAL A 152 -13.44 5.79 -10.71
CA VAL A 152 -12.32 6.56 -10.15
C VAL A 152 -11.62 5.78 -9.01
N THR A 153 -12.41 5.05 -8.21
CA THR A 153 -11.88 4.23 -7.11
C THR A 153 -11.02 3.07 -7.61
N SER A 154 -11.47 2.33 -8.64
CA SER A 154 -10.71 1.22 -9.23
C SER A 154 -9.41 1.71 -9.85
N PHE A 155 -9.48 2.77 -10.65
CA PHE A 155 -8.30 3.40 -11.26
C PHE A 155 -7.28 3.86 -10.21
N PHE A 156 -7.73 4.57 -9.18
CA PHE A 156 -6.85 5.04 -8.09
C PHE A 156 -6.20 3.89 -7.34
N THR A 157 -6.94 2.82 -7.05
CA THR A 157 -6.44 1.64 -6.35
C THR A 157 -5.34 0.94 -7.14
N ASN A 158 -5.55 0.75 -8.45
CA ASN A 158 -4.57 0.13 -9.34
C ASN A 158 -3.30 0.99 -9.44
N LEU A 159 -3.46 2.30 -9.65
CA LEU A 159 -2.33 3.22 -9.74
C LEU A 159 -1.53 3.28 -8.42
N LYS A 160 -2.22 3.27 -7.30
CA LYS A 160 -1.57 3.24 -5.99
C LYS A 160 -0.82 1.92 -5.76
N ALA A 161 -1.40 0.77 -6.12
CA ALA A 161 -0.73 -0.52 -6.01
C ALA A 161 0.59 -0.55 -6.79
N LEU A 162 0.62 -0.03 -8.03
CA LEU A 162 1.83 0.08 -8.83
C LEU A 162 2.90 0.99 -8.19
N TRP A 163 2.50 2.10 -7.57
CA TRP A 163 3.45 2.95 -6.85
C TRP A 163 4.00 2.29 -5.58
N ASP A 164 3.15 1.62 -4.81
CA ASP A 164 3.56 0.91 -3.60
C ASP A 164 4.53 -0.23 -3.95
N GLU A 165 4.30 -0.96 -5.05
CA GLU A 165 5.19 -1.99 -5.58
C GLU A 165 6.53 -1.38 -6.05
N LYS A 166 6.50 -0.27 -6.79
CA LYS A 166 7.70 0.48 -7.18
C LYS A 166 8.53 0.91 -5.98
N ASP A 167 7.88 1.49 -4.96
CA ASP A 167 8.57 1.94 -3.74
C ASP A 167 9.22 0.78 -2.99
N ALA A 168 8.59 -0.40 -2.98
CA ALA A 168 9.12 -1.60 -2.36
C ALA A 168 10.38 -2.12 -3.09
N LEU A 169 10.45 -1.94 -4.42
CA LEU A 169 11.64 -2.27 -5.21
C LEU A 169 12.77 -1.25 -5.04
N CYS A 170 12.43 0.03 -4.90
CA CYS A 170 13.38 1.13 -4.74
C CYS A 170 13.74 1.32 -3.25
N THR A 171 14.63 0.48 -2.71
CA THR A 171 15.13 0.63 -1.34
C THR A 171 16.03 1.86 -1.24
N SER A 172 15.47 3.03 -0.91
CA SER A 172 16.27 4.21 -0.55
C SER A 172 16.59 4.20 0.95
N THR A 173 17.82 4.58 1.30
CA THR A 173 18.19 4.76 2.70
C THR A 173 17.35 5.90 3.29
N PRO A 174 16.66 5.70 4.42
CA PRO A 174 15.87 6.76 5.04
C PRO A 174 16.80 7.93 5.43
N CYS A 175 16.55 9.08 4.84
CA CYS A 175 17.24 10.33 5.16
C CYS A 175 16.25 11.29 5.83
N THR A 176 16.68 11.95 6.90
CA THR A 176 15.86 12.93 7.65
C THR A 176 16.28 14.38 7.39
N CYS A 177 17.10 14.62 6.36
CA CYS A 177 17.54 15.96 5.99
C CYS A 177 16.44 16.79 5.28
N ALA A 178 16.60 18.09 5.22
CA ALA A 178 15.65 18.98 4.53
C ALA A 178 15.42 18.61 3.08
N ALA A 179 16.46 18.17 2.36
CA ALA A 179 16.36 17.71 0.98
C ALA A 179 15.44 16.48 0.82
N ALA A 180 15.38 15.58 1.83
CA ALA A 180 14.46 14.45 1.80
C ALA A 180 13.00 14.90 1.88
N THR A 181 12.72 15.95 2.63
CA THR A 181 11.36 16.53 2.74
C THR A 181 10.94 17.16 1.41
N GLU A 182 11.84 17.91 0.77
CA GLU A 182 11.57 18.50 -0.56
C GLU A 182 11.36 17.41 -1.61
N ALA A 183 12.17 16.36 -1.62
CA ALA A 183 12.02 15.22 -2.51
C ALA A 183 10.68 14.50 -2.31
N ALA A 184 10.22 14.33 -1.06
CA ALA A 184 8.93 13.74 -0.75
C ALA A 184 7.76 14.59 -1.29
N ILE A 185 7.83 15.92 -1.16
CA ILE A 185 6.84 16.85 -1.71
C ILE A 185 6.83 16.77 -3.25
N ALA A 186 8.00 16.74 -3.88
CA ALA A 186 8.11 16.63 -5.33
C ALA A 186 7.51 15.31 -5.84
N LEU A 187 7.77 14.19 -5.16
CA LEU A 187 7.20 12.88 -5.48
C LEU A 187 5.68 12.87 -5.34
N GLU A 188 5.15 13.44 -4.25
CA GLU A 188 3.70 13.58 -4.04
C GLU A 188 3.04 14.41 -5.15
N THR A 189 3.68 15.51 -5.54
CA THR A 189 3.25 16.35 -6.66
C THR A 189 3.23 15.57 -7.97
N GLN A 190 4.28 14.81 -8.25
CA GLN A 190 4.38 13.99 -9.47
C GLN A 190 3.26 12.93 -9.51
N ARG A 191 3.00 12.25 -8.39
CA ARG A 191 1.91 11.26 -8.27
C ARG A 191 0.54 11.88 -8.47
N THR A 192 0.31 13.06 -7.89
CA THR A 192 -0.94 13.81 -8.08
C THR A 192 -1.14 14.19 -9.55
N MET A 193 -0.10 14.69 -10.22
CA MET A 193 -0.16 15.02 -11.67
C MET A 193 -0.44 13.77 -12.51
N LYS A 194 0.22 12.64 -12.23
CA LYS A 194 -0.01 11.38 -12.97
C LYS A 194 -1.44 10.89 -12.80
N PHE A 195 -1.99 10.93 -11.59
CA PHE A 195 -3.39 10.61 -11.34
C PHE A 195 -4.34 11.48 -12.16
N LEU A 196 -4.14 12.80 -12.17
CA LEU A 196 -4.98 13.73 -12.92
C LEU A 196 -4.87 13.53 -14.44
N MET A 197 -3.70 13.18 -14.94
CA MET A 197 -3.45 12.90 -16.38
C MET A 197 -4.15 11.62 -16.86
N GLY A 198 -4.31 10.62 -15.98
CA GLY A 198 -4.97 9.37 -16.32
C GLY A 198 -6.49 9.41 -16.26
N LEU A 199 -7.11 10.51 -15.82
CA LEU A 199 -8.57 10.66 -15.78
C LEU A 199 -9.14 10.94 -17.16
N ASN A 200 -10.37 10.44 -17.41
CA ASN A 200 -11.15 10.73 -18.61
C ASN A 200 -11.52 12.22 -18.74
N ASP A 201 -11.95 12.60 -19.92
CA ASP A 201 -12.37 13.97 -20.21
C ASP A 201 -13.64 14.40 -19.44
N ASP A 202 -14.45 13.47 -18.97
CA ASP A 202 -15.60 13.75 -18.08
C ASP A 202 -15.19 14.49 -16.80
N TYR A 203 -13.93 14.36 -16.39
CA TYR A 203 -13.33 15.01 -15.22
C TYR A 203 -12.52 16.27 -15.56
N ALA A 204 -12.58 16.78 -16.80
CA ALA A 204 -11.79 17.94 -17.24
C ALA A 204 -12.02 19.18 -16.36
N ALA A 205 -13.26 19.45 -15.95
CA ALA A 205 -13.60 20.60 -15.11
C ALA A 205 -12.96 20.50 -13.70
N VAL A 206 -13.10 19.34 -13.03
CA VAL A 206 -12.51 19.15 -11.70
C VAL A 206 -10.98 19.07 -11.79
N ARG A 207 -10.42 18.50 -12.86
CA ARG A 207 -8.98 18.48 -13.14
C ARG A 207 -8.42 19.90 -13.21
N SER A 208 -9.06 20.77 -14.00
CA SER A 208 -8.66 22.19 -14.11
C SER A 208 -8.76 22.93 -12.78
N THR A 209 -9.81 22.66 -12.01
CA THR A 209 -9.97 23.24 -10.66
C THR A 209 -8.85 22.82 -9.73
N ILE A 210 -8.47 21.53 -9.71
CA ILE A 210 -7.42 21.00 -8.84
C ILE A 210 -6.06 21.59 -9.22
N ILE A 211 -5.74 21.68 -10.53
CA ILE A 211 -4.48 22.24 -11.03
C ILE A 211 -4.36 23.74 -10.70
N GLY A 212 -5.49 24.46 -10.64
CA GLY A 212 -5.52 25.88 -10.29
C GLY A 212 -5.35 26.20 -8.79
N ILE A 213 -5.26 25.19 -7.93
CA ILE A 213 -5.05 25.40 -6.49
C ILE A 213 -3.54 25.49 -6.20
N ASP A 214 -3.12 26.56 -5.55
CA ASP A 214 -1.75 26.76 -5.11
C ASP A 214 -1.68 26.85 -3.57
N PRO A 215 -0.92 25.99 -2.87
CA PRO A 215 -0.16 24.85 -3.40
C PRO A 215 -1.05 23.69 -3.90
N LEU A 216 -0.51 22.88 -4.83
CA LEU A 216 -1.23 21.73 -5.37
C LEU A 216 -1.70 20.80 -4.23
N PRO A 217 -2.97 20.36 -4.24
CA PRO A 217 -3.47 19.44 -3.22
C PRO A 217 -2.74 18.09 -3.21
N THR A 218 -2.67 17.46 -2.05
CA THR A 218 -2.12 16.10 -1.93
C THR A 218 -2.94 15.12 -2.77
N LEU A 219 -2.31 14.00 -3.15
CA LEU A 219 -2.94 12.93 -3.94
C LEU A 219 -4.29 12.48 -3.37
N ASN A 220 -4.37 12.26 -2.06
CA ASN A 220 -5.60 11.84 -1.39
C ASN A 220 -6.70 12.92 -1.45
N LYS A 221 -6.32 14.19 -1.35
CA LYS A 221 -7.26 15.31 -1.45
C LYS A 221 -7.76 15.48 -2.89
N ALA A 222 -6.87 15.37 -3.87
CA ALA A 222 -7.24 15.37 -5.29
C ALA A 222 -8.20 14.22 -5.63
N TYR A 223 -7.88 13.00 -5.18
CA TYR A 223 -8.77 11.84 -5.31
C TYR A 223 -10.16 12.08 -4.70
N ALA A 224 -10.22 12.62 -3.48
CA ALA A 224 -11.49 12.92 -2.82
C ALA A 224 -12.34 13.96 -3.60
N MET A 225 -11.71 14.93 -4.25
CA MET A 225 -12.38 15.92 -5.08
C MET A 225 -12.97 15.28 -6.35
N VAL A 226 -12.20 14.44 -7.03
CA VAL A 226 -12.66 13.71 -8.24
C VAL A 226 -13.77 12.73 -7.90
N LEU A 227 -13.64 11.96 -6.80
CA LEU A 227 -14.67 11.02 -6.36
C LEU A 227 -16.00 11.72 -6.01
N ARG A 228 -15.93 12.94 -5.45
CA ARG A 228 -17.11 13.77 -5.19
C ARG A 228 -17.81 14.14 -6.49
N GLN A 229 -17.05 14.52 -7.51
CA GLN A 229 -17.59 14.84 -8.84
C GLN A 229 -18.27 13.61 -9.47
N GLU A 230 -17.64 12.43 -9.41
CA GLU A 230 -18.21 11.16 -9.90
C GLU A 230 -19.59 10.90 -9.27
N LYS A 231 -19.66 10.98 -7.93
CA LYS A 231 -20.91 10.77 -7.19
C LYS A 231 -21.98 11.82 -7.54
N GLN A 232 -21.59 13.07 -7.72
CA GLN A 232 -22.51 14.14 -8.08
C GLN A 232 -23.06 13.95 -9.51
N ALA A 233 -22.23 13.56 -10.46
CA ALA A 233 -22.63 13.25 -11.82
C ALA A 233 -23.63 12.07 -11.87
N ALA A 234 -23.36 11.00 -11.10
CA ALA A 234 -24.27 9.86 -10.97
C ALA A 234 -25.65 10.26 -10.40
N MET A 235 -25.69 11.17 -9.42
CA MET A 235 -26.94 11.68 -8.87
C MET A 235 -27.71 12.58 -9.87
N SER A 236 -27.01 13.36 -10.69
CA SER A 236 -27.61 14.26 -11.67
C SER A 236 -28.15 13.49 -12.87
N GLY A 237 -27.48 12.45 -13.33
CA GLY A 237 -27.96 11.57 -14.39
C GLY A 237 -29.28 10.84 -14.04
N ASN A 238 -29.45 10.50 -12.76
CA ASN A 238 -30.70 9.86 -12.31
C ASN A 238 -31.86 10.85 -12.13
N ARG A 239 -31.64 12.16 -12.05
CA ARG A 239 -32.68 13.20 -11.99
C ARG A 239 -33.21 13.61 -13.39
N GLY A 240 -32.39 13.42 -14.43
CA GLY A 240 -32.77 13.76 -15.80
C GLY A 240 -33.87 12.87 -16.37
N LEU A 241 -33.98 11.62 -15.93
CA LEU A 241 -35.06 10.69 -16.40
C LEU A 241 -36.38 10.89 -15.69
N SER A 242 -36.42 11.45 -14.46
CA SER A 242 -37.68 11.66 -13.74
C SER A 242 -38.32 13.02 -14.00
N SER A 243 -37.56 14.02 -14.47
CA SER A 243 -38.08 15.35 -14.74
C SER A 243 -38.69 15.49 -16.13
N THR A 244 -38.29 14.69 -17.12
CA THR A 244 -38.86 14.72 -18.48
C THR A 244 -40.23 14.04 -18.53
N GLU A 245 -40.46 12.99 -17.74
CA GLU A 245 -41.80 12.36 -17.68
C GLU A 245 -42.80 13.21 -16.88
N ALA A 246 -42.37 13.90 -15.81
CA ALA A 246 -43.24 14.80 -15.06
C ALA A 246 -43.63 16.08 -15.85
N ALA A 247 -42.73 16.61 -16.67
CA ALA A 247 -43.00 17.75 -17.55
C ALA A 247 -43.95 17.38 -18.70
N ALA A 248 -43.87 16.16 -19.24
CA ALA A 248 -44.78 15.69 -20.28
C ALA A 248 -46.22 15.47 -19.75
N PHE A 249 -46.39 15.09 -18.50
CA PHE A 249 -47.72 14.92 -17.89
C PHE A 249 -48.38 16.26 -17.52
N TYR A 250 -47.63 17.30 -17.23
CA TYR A 250 -48.22 18.64 -16.93
C TYR A 250 -48.65 19.39 -18.19
N SER A 251 -47.94 19.23 -19.31
CA SER A 251 -48.29 19.85 -20.60
C SER A 251 -49.60 19.30 -21.19
N SER A 252 -49.93 18.02 -20.95
CA SER A 252 -51.13 17.41 -21.48
C SER A 252 -52.44 17.80 -20.75
N LYS A 253 -52.37 18.44 -19.58
CA LYS A 253 -53.50 18.80 -18.77
C LYS A 253 -54.00 20.25 -19.02
N GLU A 254 -53.10 21.16 -19.37
CA GLU A 254 -53.48 22.55 -19.70
C GLU A 254 -54.09 22.68 -21.08
N ASP A 255 -53.72 21.91 -22.09
CA ASP A 255 -54.29 21.94 -23.43
C ASP A 255 -55.72 21.40 -23.48
N ARG A 256 -56.22 20.62 -22.53
CA ARG A 256 -57.60 20.13 -22.45
C ARG A 256 -58.57 21.12 -21.84
N GLU A 257 -58.14 22.02 -21.01
CA GLU A 257 -59.04 23.05 -20.40
C GLU A 257 -59.19 24.28 -21.26
N THR A 258 -58.18 24.63 -22.06
CA THR A 258 -58.27 25.74 -23.00
C THR A 258 -59.21 25.44 -24.21
N TRP A 259 -59.26 24.14 -24.62
CA TRP A 259 -60.22 23.74 -25.70
C TRP A 259 -61.68 23.77 -25.26
N LYS A 260 -61.99 23.46 -24.01
CA LYS A 260 -63.35 23.53 -23.46
C LYS A 260 -63.88 24.97 -23.25
N LYS A 261 -62.99 25.94 -23.02
CA LYS A 261 -63.37 27.34 -22.87
C LYS A 261 -63.65 28.08 -24.20
N ASN A 262 -63.06 27.65 -25.31
CA ASN A 262 -63.25 28.25 -26.62
C ASN A 262 -64.47 27.68 -27.38
N SER A 263 -64.97 26.48 -27.09
CA SER A 263 -66.16 25.92 -27.71
C SER A 263 -67.50 26.49 -27.16
N ASN A 264 -67.47 27.12 -25.98
CA ASN A 264 -68.67 27.76 -25.40
C ASN A 264 -68.82 29.24 -25.73
N LYS A 265 -68.00 29.80 -26.64
CA LYS A 265 -68.03 31.22 -26.98
C LYS A 265 -68.48 31.50 -28.42
N ILE A 266 -68.95 30.49 -29.18
CA ILE A 266 -69.38 30.62 -30.59
C ILE A 266 -70.88 30.42 -30.77
N ASP A 267 -71.67 30.32 -29.71
CA ASP A 267 -73.14 30.25 -29.86
C ASP A 267 -73.77 31.40 -29.12
N GLY A 268 -74.00 32.51 -29.82
CA GLY A 268 -74.78 33.61 -29.26
C GLY A 268 -74.49 34.99 -29.85
N SER A 269 -74.71 35.25 -31.13
CA SER A 269 -75.31 36.54 -31.55
C SER A 269 -75.88 36.42 -32.95
N LYS A 270 -77.21 36.30 -32.93
CA LYS A 270 -78.10 36.50 -34.10
C LYS A 270 -78.18 37.96 -34.48
N CYS A 271 -78.08 38.17 -35.78
CA CYS A 271 -78.97 38.95 -36.58
C CYS A 271 -79.34 40.40 -36.17
N ALA A 272 -78.98 41.37 -36.96
CA ALA A 272 -79.91 42.42 -37.37
C ALA A 272 -79.46 43.12 -38.69
N LYS A 273 -80.41 43.17 -39.58
CA LYS A 273 -80.53 43.78 -40.92
C LYS A 273 -80.30 45.29 -40.88
N SER A 274 -79.76 45.87 -41.95
CA SER A 274 -80.53 46.84 -42.79
C SER A 274 -79.63 47.45 -43.87
N HIS A 275 -80.11 47.40 -45.08
CA HIS A 275 -79.87 48.22 -46.27
C HIS A 275 -80.46 49.61 -46.10
N PRO A 276 -80.40 50.61 -47.00
CA PRO A 276 -79.44 50.94 -48.10
C PRO A 276 -79.11 52.46 -48.20
N ARG A 277 -78.13 52.84 -48.89
CA ARG A 277 -78.08 53.74 -50.05
C ARG A 277 -76.65 54.01 -50.52
#